data_f53662b261bfe250b95247e726d018d8
#
_entry.id   f53662b261bfe250b95247e726d018d8
#
_cell.length_a   1.000
_cell.length_b   1.000
_cell.length_c   1.000
_cell.angle_alpha   90.00
_cell.angle_beta   90.00
_cell.angle_gamma   90.00
#
_symmetry.space_group_name_H-M   'P 1'
#
loop_
_entity.id
_entity.type
_entity.pdbx_description
1 polymer ?
#
loop_
_entity_poly.entity_id
_entity_poly.type
_entity_poly.pdbx_seq_one_letter_code
_entity_poly.pdbx_strand_id
1 'polypeptide(L)'
;GIVGNIVTAIVVDKMYPQYHAVGDLPKEQVKEINKKVRDLFTAKIGSVVVDSADTIVISAFLGLTALAVYQNYFYIITAVSGFIAVIYSSCTAGIGNSIITETQEKNFNDLKKFTLIISWLSGFCMCCLACLYQPFMQLWVGKNNMLGYSYVICFCAYFYIRQINSLLNLYKDAAGIWHKDRFRPLVTALANLVMNLIMVQFWGLYGILLSTVISMLLVGMPWLYSNLFTVLFKFNPTKYILQTVLYMVISVVSCVICAVICNKFIVFDSLIATLIVRGVICCIIPNAIYLVCYRKTVEFTSSLALVNNLTKGKIKFLAKYAQ
;
A
#
# COMPACT_ATOMS: atom_id res chain seq x y z
N GLY A 1 -20.53 12.67 4.73
CA GLY A 1 -19.58 12.74 5.83
C GLY A 1 -20.19 13.12 7.17
N ILE A 2 -20.00 14.34 7.66
CA ILE A 2 -20.31 14.72 9.07
C ILE A 2 -21.79 14.48 9.40
N VAL A 3 -22.72 14.93 8.56
CA VAL A 3 -24.16 14.72 8.77
C VAL A 3 -24.51 13.23 8.88
N GLY A 4 -23.95 12.40 7.99
CA GLY A 4 -24.17 10.95 8.04
C GLY A 4 -23.70 10.34 9.37
N ASN A 5 -22.52 10.73 9.85
CA ASN A 5 -21.98 10.24 11.13
C ASN A 5 -22.85 10.68 12.32
N ILE A 6 -23.36 11.91 12.33
CA ILE A 6 -24.28 12.39 13.39
C ILE A 6 -25.59 11.59 13.36
N VAL A 7 -26.18 11.41 12.16
CA VAL A 7 -27.42 10.63 12.03
C VAL A 7 -27.19 9.18 12.47
N THR A 8 -26.08 8.56 12.06
CA THR A 8 -25.73 7.20 12.49
C THR A 8 -25.58 7.12 14.01
N ALA A 9 -24.89 8.09 14.62
CA ALA A 9 -24.73 8.12 16.07
C ALA A 9 -26.09 8.19 16.79
N ILE A 10 -26.99 9.08 16.36
CA ILE A 10 -28.35 9.21 16.94
C ILE A 10 -29.17 7.93 16.75
N VAL A 11 -29.07 7.30 15.56
CA VAL A 11 -29.79 6.05 15.28
C VAL A 11 -29.27 4.92 16.16
N VAL A 12 -27.94 4.74 16.23
CA VAL A 12 -27.30 3.71 17.07
C VAL A 12 -27.67 3.90 18.56
N ASP A 13 -27.63 5.13 19.04
CA ASP A 13 -27.97 5.46 20.40
C ASP A 13 -29.44 5.08 20.76
N LYS A 14 -30.35 5.32 19.82
CA LYS A 14 -31.77 4.91 19.98
C LYS A 14 -31.99 3.39 19.83
N MET A 15 -31.21 2.73 18.96
CA MET A 15 -31.37 1.28 18.74
C MET A 15 -30.75 0.44 19.86
N TYR A 16 -29.76 0.96 20.55
CA TYR A 16 -28.98 0.23 21.56
C TYR A 16 -28.86 0.99 22.89
N PRO A 17 -30.00 1.31 23.54
CA PRO A 17 -29.99 2.10 24.77
C PRO A 17 -29.23 1.44 25.94
N GLN A 18 -29.04 0.09 25.88
CA GLN A 18 -28.26 -0.66 26.86
C GLN A 18 -26.76 -0.35 26.84
N TYR A 19 -26.26 0.30 25.82
CA TYR A 19 -24.85 0.70 25.70
C TYR A 19 -24.61 2.18 25.92
N HIS A 20 -25.60 2.89 26.50
CA HIS A 20 -25.38 4.26 26.92
C HIS A 20 -24.20 4.36 27.89
N ALA A 21 -23.39 5.39 27.70
CA ALA A 21 -22.29 5.68 28.62
C ALA A 21 -22.86 6.00 30.02
N VAL A 22 -22.48 5.23 31.01
CA VAL A 22 -22.90 5.41 32.40
C VAL A 22 -21.67 5.68 33.26
N GLY A 23 -21.68 6.82 33.97
CA GLY A 23 -20.60 7.22 34.87
C GLY A 23 -19.44 7.98 34.19
N ASP A 24 -18.54 8.47 35.04
CA ASP A 24 -17.36 9.22 34.61
C ASP A 24 -16.10 8.34 34.60
N LEU A 25 -15.28 8.53 33.60
CA LEU A 25 -13.96 7.89 33.54
C LEU A 25 -13.00 8.56 34.56
N PRO A 26 -12.10 7.77 35.20
CA PRO A 26 -11.04 8.33 36.01
C PRO A 26 -10.20 9.34 35.24
N LYS A 27 -9.85 10.47 35.85
CA LYS A 27 -9.11 11.57 35.21
C LYS A 27 -7.82 11.11 34.52
N GLU A 28 -7.12 10.11 35.06
CA GLU A 28 -5.90 9.54 34.46
C GLU A 28 -6.20 8.82 33.14
N GLN A 29 -7.31 8.08 33.06
CA GLN A 29 -7.71 7.41 31.81
C GLN A 29 -8.12 8.43 30.74
N VAL A 30 -8.86 9.48 31.12
CA VAL A 30 -9.19 10.58 30.21
C VAL A 30 -7.94 11.25 29.66
N LYS A 31 -6.94 11.50 30.52
CA LYS A 31 -5.66 12.09 30.12
C LYS A 31 -4.89 11.19 29.14
N GLU A 32 -4.89 9.88 29.38
CA GLU A 32 -4.27 8.90 28.49
C GLU A 32 -4.97 8.85 27.12
N ILE A 33 -6.30 8.79 27.10
CA ILE A 33 -7.11 8.82 25.88
C ILE A 33 -6.83 10.10 25.09
N ASN A 34 -6.87 11.26 25.74
CA ASN A 34 -6.61 12.54 25.09
C ASN A 34 -5.19 12.62 24.50
N LYS A 35 -4.19 12.02 25.16
CA LYS A 35 -2.84 11.91 24.64
C LYS A 35 -2.81 11.06 23.37
N LYS A 36 -3.45 9.89 23.36
CA LYS A 36 -3.55 9.01 22.19
C LYS A 36 -4.28 9.68 21.02
N VAL A 37 -5.39 10.38 21.30
CA VAL A 37 -6.15 11.14 20.29
C VAL A 37 -5.28 12.23 19.67
N ARG A 38 -4.54 12.99 20.47
CA ARG A 38 -3.62 14.02 19.97
C ARG A 38 -2.50 13.44 19.11
N ASP A 39 -1.93 12.31 19.51
CA ASP A 39 -0.87 11.64 18.75
C ASP A 39 -1.38 11.14 17.39
N LEU A 40 -2.59 10.56 17.37
CA LEU A 40 -3.28 10.15 16.14
C LEU A 40 -3.62 11.34 15.23
N PHE A 41 -4.11 12.43 15.82
CA PHE A 41 -4.44 13.65 15.08
C PHE A 41 -3.20 14.25 14.41
N THR A 42 -2.08 14.32 15.13
CA THR A 42 -0.80 14.79 14.58
C THR A 42 -0.34 13.93 13.41
N ALA A 43 -0.41 12.60 13.55
CA ALA A 43 -0.07 11.67 12.47
C ALA A 43 -1.01 11.81 11.27
N LYS A 44 -2.31 12.04 11.51
CA LYS A 44 -3.31 12.23 10.44
C LYS A 44 -3.08 13.51 9.66
N ILE A 45 -2.75 14.62 10.33
CA ILE A 45 -2.37 15.87 9.63
C ILE A 45 -1.17 15.60 8.70
N GLY A 46 -0.12 14.94 9.19
CA GLY A 46 1.03 14.60 8.37
C GLY A 46 0.64 13.79 7.13
N SER A 47 -0.21 12.78 7.26
CA SER A 47 -0.65 11.97 6.12
C SER A 47 -1.46 12.78 5.09
N VAL A 48 -2.36 13.66 5.55
CA VAL A 48 -3.14 14.53 4.65
C VAL A 48 -2.24 15.51 3.89
N VAL A 49 -1.22 16.05 4.55
CA VAL A 49 -0.25 16.94 3.90
C VAL A 49 0.53 16.19 2.81
N VAL A 50 1.00 14.95 3.08
CA VAL A 50 1.65 14.12 2.05
C VAL A 50 0.75 13.90 0.86
N ASP A 51 -0.50 13.46 1.10
CA ASP A 51 -1.44 13.13 0.02
C ASP A 51 -1.86 14.37 -0.82
N SER A 52 -1.75 15.57 -0.26
CA SER A 52 -2.14 16.83 -0.91
C SER A 52 -0.96 17.61 -1.52
N ALA A 53 0.26 17.40 -1.04
CA ALA A 53 1.43 18.17 -1.44
C ALA A 53 1.69 18.11 -2.94
N ASP A 54 1.63 16.91 -3.53
CA ASP A 54 1.86 16.71 -4.96
C ASP A 54 0.85 17.50 -5.80
N THR A 55 -0.44 17.46 -5.44
CA THR A 55 -1.51 18.18 -6.13
C THR A 55 -1.29 19.69 -6.11
N ILE A 56 -0.88 20.23 -4.95
CA ILE A 56 -0.61 21.67 -4.79
C ILE A 56 0.59 22.08 -5.64
N VAL A 57 1.69 21.34 -5.57
CA VAL A 57 2.91 21.65 -6.31
C VAL A 57 2.69 21.52 -7.82
N ILE A 58 2.00 20.45 -8.28
CA ILE A 58 1.67 20.30 -9.71
C ILE A 58 0.82 21.49 -10.20
N SER A 59 -0.23 21.87 -9.47
CA SER A 59 -1.10 22.97 -9.89
C SER A 59 -0.38 24.30 -9.93
N ALA A 60 0.51 24.57 -8.96
CA ALA A 60 1.23 25.83 -8.83
C ALA A 60 2.37 26.00 -9.87
N PHE A 61 3.10 24.92 -10.17
CA PHE A 61 4.30 24.98 -11.03
C PHE A 61 4.06 24.50 -12.46
N LEU A 62 3.13 23.55 -12.68
CA LEU A 62 2.91 22.92 -13.98
C LEU A 62 1.51 23.25 -14.56
N GLY A 63 0.64 23.82 -13.76
CA GLY A 63 -0.70 24.25 -14.15
C GLY A 63 -1.76 23.15 -14.07
N LEU A 64 -3.02 23.56 -14.25
CA LEU A 64 -4.20 22.70 -14.07
C LEU A 64 -4.31 21.59 -15.12
N THR A 65 -3.83 21.82 -16.33
CA THR A 65 -3.84 20.79 -17.40
C THR A 65 -2.93 19.60 -17.01
N ALA A 66 -1.70 19.88 -16.54
CA ALA A 66 -0.80 18.84 -16.07
C ALA A 66 -1.37 18.10 -14.86
N LEU A 67 -2.02 18.84 -13.95
CA LEU A 67 -2.72 18.24 -12.80
C LEU A 67 -3.84 17.31 -13.26
N ALA A 68 -4.67 17.71 -14.21
CA ALA A 68 -5.75 16.86 -14.71
C ALA A 68 -5.25 15.55 -15.32
N VAL A 69 -4.19 15.62 -16.12
CA VAL A 69 -3.56 14.41 -16.69
C VAL A 69 -2.96 13.52 -15.60
N TYR A 70 -2.24 14.11 -14.63
CA TYR A 70 -1.72 13.38 -13.47
C TYR A 70 -2.83 12.68 -12.68
N GLN A 71 -3.93 13.37 -12.39
CA GLN A 71 -5.05 12.84 -11.61
C GLN A 71 -5.72 11.64 -12.27
N ASN A 72 -5.83 11.62 -13.61
CA ASN A 72 -6.35 10.46 -14.33
C ASN A 72 -5.51 9.20 -14.08
N TYR A 73 -4.17 9.34 -14.14
CA TYR A 73 -3.27 8.24 -13.81
C TYR A 73 -3.36 7.85 -12.33
N PHE A 74 -3.32 8.83 -11.44
CA PHE A 74 -3.36 8.60 -10.01
C PHE A 74 -4.68 7.95 -9.54
N TYR A 75 -5.78 8.23 -10.22
CA TYR A 75 -7.09 7.61 -9.96
C TYR A 75 -7.05 6.09 -10.11
N ILE A 76 -6.40 5.58 -11.15
CA ILE A 76 -6.27 4.13 -11.36
C ILE A 76 -5.48 3.48 -10.21
N ILE A 77 -4.36 4.11 -9.80
CA ILE A 77 -3.59 3.63 -8.64
C ILE A 77 -4.41 3.60 -7.37
N THR A 78 -5.20 4.65 -7.14
CA THR A 78 -6.07 4.74 -5.98
C THR A 78 -7.14 3.64 -6.01
N ALA A 79 -7.74 3.37 -7.15
CA ALA A 79 -8.73 2.31 -7.33
C ALA A 79 -8.12 0.93 -7.05
N VAL A 80 -6.97 0.61 -7.64
CA VAL A 80 -6.27 -0.68 -7.42
C VAL A 80 -5.84 -0.81 -5.95
N SER A 81 -5.30 0.27 -5.35
CA SER A 81 -4.93 0.28 -3.93
C SER A 81 -6.14 0.09 -3.02
N GLY A 82 -7.32 0.58 -3.42
CA GLY A 82 -8.58 0.40 -2.69
C GLY A 82 -8.97 -1.07 -2.53
N PHE A 83 -8.76 -1.91 -3.57
CA PHE A 83 -9.00 -3.36 -3.46
C PHE A 83 -8.06 -4.01 -2.43
N ILE A 84 -6.78 -3.64 -2.41
CA ILE A 84 -5.83 -4.18 -1.44
C ILE A 84 -6.13 -3.67 -0.03
N ALA A 85 -6.62 -2.44 0.10
CA ALA A 85 -7.01 -1.86 1.39
C ALA A 85 -8.15 -2.64 2.09
N VAL A 86 -9.03 -3.31 1.33
CA VAL A 86 -10.04 -4.22 1.89
C VAL A 86 -9.38 -5.39 2.61
N ILE A 87 -8.28 -5.94 2.07
CA ILE A 87 -7.52 -7.02 2.73
C ILE A 87 -6.94 -6.51 4.05
N TYR A 88 -6.33 -5.34 4.05
CA TYR A 88 -5.76 -4.75 5.27
C TYR A 88 -6.83 -4.54 6.34
N SER A 89 -7.95 -3.92 5.98
CA SER A 89 -9.03 -3.65 6.94
C SER A 89 -9.63 -4.93 7.52
N SER A 90 -9.74 -5.98 6.72
CA SER A 90 -10.24 -7.29 7.16
C SER A 90 -9.28 -8.00 8.14
N CYS A 91 -7.97 -7.76 8.04
CA CYS A 91 -6.97 -8.39 8.89
C CYS A 91 -6.67 -7.60 10.18
N THR A 92 -7.04 -6.31 10.26
CA THR A 92 -6.65 -5.41 11.36
C THR A 92 -7.03 -5.96 12.74
N ALA A 93 -8.27 -6.40 12.92
CA ALA A 93 -8.75 -6.90 14.21
C ALA A 93 -8.05 -8.23 14.60
N GLY A 94 -7.83 -9.13 13.63
CA GLY A 94 -7.13 -10.39 13.85
C GLY A 94 -5.67 -10.19 14.23
N ILE A 95 -4.96 -9.28 13.57
CA ILE A 95 -3.58 -8.91 13.89
C ILE A 95 -3.52 -8.26 15.29
N GLY A 96 -4.43 -7.34 15.60
CA GLY A 96 -4.50 -6.71 16.92
C GLY A 96 -4.70 -7.72 18.04
N ASN A 97 -5.61 -8.69 17.87
CA ASN A 97 -5.80 -9.78 18.81
C ASN A 97 -4.56 -10.66 18.94
N SER A 98 -3.93 -11.04 17.82
CA SER A 98 -2.71 -11.87 17.82
C SER A 98 -1.55 -11.17 18.56
N ILE A 99 -1.40 -9.86 18.41
CA ILE A 99 -0.37 -9.09 19.13
C ILE A 99 -0.54 -9.18 20.64
N ILE A 100 -1.76 -9.29 21.15
CA ILE A 100 -2.07 -9.36 22.57
C ILE A 100 -1.96 -10.79 23.10
N THR A 101 -2.44 -11.78 22.33
CA THR A 101 -2.61 -13.16 22.80
C THR A 101 -1.44 -14.09 22.48
N GLU A 102 -0.64 -13.75 21.47
CA GLU A 102 0.38 -14.63 20.93
C GLU A 102 1.81 -14.12 21.19
N THR A 103 2.80 -14.99 20.96
CA THR A 103 4.21 -14.64 21.15
C THR A 103 4.72 -13.66 20.09
N GLN A 104 5.77 -12.90 20.43
CA GLN A 104 6.43 -11.98 19.48
C GLN A 104 6.97 -12.73 18.25
N GLU A 105 7.50 -13.94 18.43
CA GLU A 105 8.03 -14.77 17.35
C GLU A 105 6.92 -15.18 16.37
N LYS A 106 5.75 -15.60 16.87
CA LYS A 106 4.59 -15.93 16.04
C LYS A 106 4.12 -14.71 15.26
N ASN A 107 3.97 -13.57 15.91
CA ASN A 107 3.57 -12.30 15.26
C ASN A 107 4.58 -11.88 14.18
N PHE A 108 5.87 -12.08 14.41
CA PHE A 108 6.90 -11.80 13.41
C PHE A 108 6.85 -12.78 12.22
N ASN A 109 6.60 -14.07 12.48
CA ASN A 109 6.41 -15.06 11.42
C ASN A 109 5.14 -14.75 10.60
N ASP A 110 4.07 -14.27 11.22
CA ASP A 110 2.86 -13.84 10.53
C ASP A 110 3.12 -12.57 9.69
N LEU A 111 3.89 -11.61 10.18
CA LEU A 111 4.34 -10.46 9.37
C LEU A 111 5.08 -10.93 8.09
N LYS A 112 5.99 -11.91 8.19
CA LYS A 112 6.71 -12.45 7.02
C LYS A 112 5.77 -13.08 6.00
N LYS A 113 4.77 -13.85 6.46
CA LYS A 113 3.72 -14.43 5.58
C LYS A 113 2.91 -13.36 4.88
N PHE A 114 2.41 -12.36 5.63
CA PHE A 114 1.69 -11.23 5.04
C PHE A 114 2.56 -10.45 4.07
N THR A 115 3.85 -10.27 4.36
CA THR A 115 4.79 -9.59 3.45
C THR A 115 4.92 -10.34 2.13
N LEU A 116 5.02 -11.68 2.14
CA LEU A 116 5.03 -12.47 0.90
C LEU A 116 3.72 -12.33 0.12
N ILE A 117 2.57 -12.45 0.79
CA ILE A 117 1.25 -12.34 0.14
C ILE A 117 1.08 -10.95 -0.50
N ILE A 118 1.39 -9.90 0.26
CA ILE A 118 1.26 -8.52 -0.24
C ILE A 118 2.29 -8.21 -1.33
N SER A 119 3.52 -8.70 -1.21
CA SER A 119 4.54 -8.54 -2.26
C SER A 119 4.14 -9.24 -3.56
N TRP A 120 3.56 -10.45 -3.47
CA TRP A 120 3.03 -11.17 -4.63
C TRP A 120 1.89 -10.41 -5.28
N LEU A 121 0.87 -10.03 -4.50
CA LEU A 121 -0.29 -9.30 -5.00
C LEU A 121 0.10 -7.93 -5.60
N SER A 122 0.96 -7.19 -4.90
CA SER A 122 1.43 -5.87 -5.37
C SER A 122 2.31 -5.99 -6.60
N GLY A 123 3.18 -7.01 -6.68
CA GLY A 123 3.99 -7.29 -7.84
C GLY A 123 3.15 -7.69 -9.07
N PHE A 124 2.12 -8.52 -8.88
CA PHE A 124 1.14 -8.83 -9.92
C PHE A 124 0.42 -7.56 -10.41
N CYS A 125 -0.12 -6.75 -9.51
CA CYS A 125 -0.77 -5.49 -9.88
C CYS A 125 0.20 -4.51 -10.56
N MET A 126 1.46 -4.45 -10.11
CA MET A 126 2.51 -3.63 -10.74
C MET A 126 2.77 -4.08 -12.19
N CYS A 127 2.81 -5.39 -12.47
CA CYS A 127 2.93 -5.91 -13.84
C CYS A 127 1.72 -5.52 -14.70
N CYS A 128 0.51 -5.62 -14.15
CA CYS A 128 -0.71 -5.18 -14.82
C CYS A 128 -0.67 -3.67 -15.13
N LEU A 129 -0.29 -2.85 -14.16
CA LEU A 129 -0.14 -1.41 -14.35
C LEU A 129 0.89 -1.11 -15.45
N ALA A 130 2.08 -1.71 -15.43
CA ALA A 130 3.12 -1.47 -16.42
C ALA A 130 2.70 -1.84 -17.84
N CYS A 131 1.93 -2.91 -18.02
CA CYS A 131 1.56 -3.43 -19.34
C CYS A 131 0.25 -2.84 -19.88
N LEU A 132 -0.72 -2.55 -18.99
CA LEU A 132 -2.08 -2.17 -19.39
C LEU A 132 -2.33 -0.66 -19.30
N TYR A 133 -1.55 0.09 -18.57
CA TYR A 133 -1.79 1.51 -18.33
C TYR A 133 -1.93 2.31 -19.63
N GLN A 134 -0.92 2.23 -20.51
CA GLN A 134 -0.91 3.02 -21.73
C GLN A 134 -2.07 2.70 -22.68
N PRO A 135 -2.34 1.43 -23.06
CA PRO A 135 -3.47 1.12 -23.92
C PRO A 135 -4.82 1.45 -23.27
N PHE A 136 -4.94 1.31 -21.94
CA PHE A 136 -6.15 1.71 -21.22
C PHE A 136 -6.35 3.22 -21.24
N MET A 137 -5.31 4.01 -20.93
CA MET A 137 -5.38 5.46 -20.95
C MET A 137 -5.69 5.99 -22.36
N GLN A 138 -5.10 5.38 -23.39
CA GLN A 138 -5.42 5.74 -24.77
C GLN A 138 -6.90 5.54 -25.10
N LEU A 139 -7.51 4.48 -24.60
CA LEU A 139 -8.94 4.18 -24.78
C LEU A 139 -9.83 5.13 -23.97
N TRP A 140 -9.42 5.47 -22.73
CA TRP A 140 -10.25 6.22 -21.79
C TRP A 140 -10.16 7.72 -21.99
N VAL A 141 -8.96 8.30 -22.09
CA VAL A 141 -8.76 9.77 -22.15
C VAL A 141 -8.23 10.26 -23.48
N GLY A 142 -7.88 9.35 -24.40
CA GLY A 142 -7.34 9.66 -25.73
C GLY A 142 -5.85 9.98 -25.72
N LYS A 143 -5.21 9.88 -26.90
CA LYS A 143 -3.75 10.03 -27.08
C LYS A 143 -3.18 11.36 -26.56
N ASN A 144 -3.94 12.45 -26.66
CA ASN A 144 -3.47 13.80 -26.34
C ASN A 144 -3.33 14.02 -24.81
N ASN A 145 -3.97 13.19 -23.99
CA ASN A 145 -3.98 13.32 -22.53
C ASN A 145 -3.18 12.20 -21.85
N MET A 146 -2.16 11.69 -22.53
CA MET A 146 -1.31 10.61 -22.00
C MET A 146 0.03 11.12 -21.51
N LEU A 147 0.51 10.54 -20.40
CA LEU A 147 1.89 10.68 -19.95
C LEU A 147 2.81 9.70 -20.69
N GLY A 148 4.08 10.04 -20.80
CA GLY A 148 5.09 9.11 -21.33
C GLY A 148 5.25 7.86 -20.46
N TYR A 149 5.77 6.78 -21.04
CA TYR A 149 5.92 5.50 -20.33
C TYR A 149 6.85 5.57 -19.09
N SER A 150 7.82 6.49 -19.08
CA SER A 150 8.68 6.73 -17.92
C SER A 150 7.91 7.12 -16.66
N TYR A 151 6.82 7.88 -16.81
CA TYR A 151 5.94 8.22 -15.69
C TYR A 151 5.19 7.00 -15.16
N VAL A 152 4.80 6.08 -16.04
CA VAL A 152 4.16 4.81 -15.65
C VAL A 152 5.08 3.99 -14.77
N ILE A 153 6.39 3.94 -15.09
CA ILE A 153 7.39 3.25 -14.27
C ILE A 153 7.44 3.85 -12.85
N CYS A 154 7.43 5.19 -12.74
CA CYS A 154 7.40 5.85 -11.43
C CYS A 154 6.12 5.52 -10.65
N PHE A 155 4.96 5.52 -11.31
CA PHE A 155 3.70 5.12 -10.70
C PHE A 155 3.72 3.66 -10.23
N CYS A 156 4.32 2.75 -10.99
CA CYS A 156 4.48 1.35 -10.59
C CYS A 156 5.37 1.20 -9.36
N ALA A 157 6.50 1.91 -9.31
CA ALA A 157 7.39 1.93 -8.15
C ALA A 157 6.69 2.51 -6.91
N TYR A 158 6.02 3.66 -7.06
CA TYR A 158 5.21 4.27 -6.01
C TYR A 158 4.15 3.30 -5.47
N PHE A 159 3.39 2.67 -6.36
CA PHE A 159 2.35 1.72 -5.99
C PHE A 159 2.90 0.58 -5.13
N TYR A 160 3.95 -0.10 -5.59
CA TYR A 160 4.54 -1.23 -4.87
C TYR A 160 5.04 -0.83 -3.48
N ILE A 161 5.83 0.25 -3.40
CA ILE A 161 6.37 0.75 -2.14
C ILE A 161 5.27 1.16 -1.18
N ARG A 162 4.21 1.81 -1.68
CA ARG A 162 3.04 2.20 -0.89
C ARG A 162 2.35 0.97 -0.28
N GLN A 163 2.21 -0.14 -1.01
CA GLN A 163 1.58 -1.34 -0.46
C GLN A 163 2.40 -1.95 0.69
N ILE A 164 3.72 -2.05 0.55
CA ILE A 164 4.59 -2.53 1.63
C ILE A 164 4.52 -1.59 2.84
N ASN A 165 4.58 -0.28 2.62
CA ASN A 165 4.43 0.71 3.68
C ASN A 165 3.07 0.59 4.40
N SER A 166 1.98 0.32 3.66
CA SER A 166 0.64 0.12 4.21
C SER A 166 0.57 -1.12 5.10
N LEU A 167 1.21 -2.23 4.70
CA LEU A 167 1.31 -3.43 5.54
C LEU A 167 2.04 -3.15 6.86
N LEU A 168 3.16 -2.43 6.81
CA LEU A 168 3.90 -2.07 8.03
C LEU A 168 3.10 -1.13 8.93
N ASN A 169 2.37 -0.17 8.35
CA ASN A 169 1.47 0.70 9.09
C ASN A 169 0.32 -0.08 9.75
N LEU A 170 -0.22 -1.12 9.08
CA LEU A 170 -1.23 -1.99 9.66
C LEU A 170 -0.75 -2.63 10.97
N TYR A 171 0.47 -3.20 11.01
CA TYR A 171 1.05 -3.76 12.23
C TYR A 171 1.34 -2.68 13.30
N LYS A 172 1.82 -1.51 12.88
CA LYS A 172 2.05 -0.38 13.78
C LYS A 172 0.76 0.10 14.43
N ASP A 173 -0.32 0.23 13.66
CA ASP A 173 -1.62 0.68 14.15
C ASP A 173 -2.27 -0.38 15.04
N ALA A 174 -2.22 -1.66 14.65
CA ALA A 174 -2.70 -2.78 15.46
C ALA A 174 -1.97 -2.91 16.80
N ALA A 175 -0.66 -2.59 16.83
CA ALA A 175 0.15 -2.58 18.04
C ALA A 175 -0.01 -1.30 18.90
N GLY A 176 -0.78 -0.30 18.44
CA GLY A 176 -0.96 0.97 19.14
C GLY A 176 0.30 1.82 19.27
N ILE A 177 1.26 1.69 18.33
CA ILE A 177 2.53 2.44 18.34
C ILE A 177 2.28 3.87 17.79
N TRP A 178 1.42 4.64 18.43
CA TRP A 178 1.07 5.98 17.94
C TRP A 178 2.01 7.04 18.47
N HIS A 179 2.38 6.96 19.75
CA HIS A 179 3.21 7.98 20.39
C HIS A 179 4.60 8.12 19.77
N LYS A 180 5.29 7.01 19.53
CA LYS A 180 6.63 7.02 18.90
C LYS A 180 6.57 7.38 17.41
N ASP A 181 5.46 7.09 16.74
CA ASP A 181 5.28 7.28 15.31
C ASP A 181 4.64 8.62 14.92
N ARG A 182 4.15 9.41 15.88
CA ARG A 182 3.31 10.60 15.63
C ARG A 182 3.94 11.64 14.70
N PHE A 183 5.25 11.80 14.73
CA PHE A 183 5.97 12.78 13.92
C PHE A 183 6.48 12.22 12.59
N ARG A 184 6.57 10.90 12.44
CA ARG A 184 7.06 10.28 11.19
C ARG A 184 6.28 10.75 9.95
N PRO A 185 4.93 10.71 9.93
CA PRO A 185 4.19 11.16 8.76
C PRO A 185 4.45 12.64 8.45
N LEU A 186 4.52 13.50 9.48
CA LEU A 186 4.78 14.92 9.32
C LEU A 186 6.18 15.20 8.75
N VAL A 187 7.22 14.54 9.29
CA VAL A 187 8.60 14.69 8.80
C VAL A 187 8.72 14.14 7.37
N THR A 188 8.07 13.02 7.07
CA THR A 188 8.01 12.47 5.71
C THR A 188 7.32 13.44 4.76
N ALA A 189 6.22 14.07 5.19
CA ALA A 189 5.51 15.09 4.42
C ALA A 189 6.38 16.31 4.12
N LEU A 190 7.08 16.81 5.13
CA LEU A 190 7.97 17.95 4.98
C LEU A 190 9.14 17.63 4.03
N ALA A 191 9.76 16.46 4.19
CA ALA A 191 10.81 15.99 3.29
C ALA A 191 10.30 15.84 1.84
N ASN A 192 9.11 15.26 1.66
CA ASN A 192 8.47 15.16 0.35
C ASN A 192 8.20 16.54 -0.26
N LEU A 193 7.63 17.47 0.50
CA LEU A 193 7.33 18.82 0.01
C LEU A 193 8.61 19.58 -0.39
N VAL A 194 9.66 19.53 0.42
CA VAL A 194 10.96 20.16 0.10
C VAL A 194 11.55 19.54 -1.18
N MET A 195 11.54 18.20 -1.30
CA MET A 195 12.01 17.54 -2.51
C MET A 195 11.14 17.87 -3.73
N ASN A 196 9.81 17.96 -3.57
CA ASN A 196 8.89 18.38 -4.64
C ASN A 196 9.26 19.76 -5.18
N LEU A 197 9.45 20.75 -4.29
CA LEU A 197 9.78 22.13 -4.65
C LEU A 197 11.13 22.24 -5.38
N ILE A 198 12.09 21.41 -5.02
CA ILE A 198 13.40 21.40 -5.68
C ILE A 198 13.30 20.63 -7.02
N MET A 199 12.79 19.40 -6.98
CA MET A 199 12.84 18.50 -8.14
C MET A 199 11.87 18.90 -9.26
N VAL A 200 10.77 19.61 -8.95
CA VAL A 200 9.86 20.12 -9.97
C VAL A 200 10.54 21.10 -10.92
N GLN A 201 11.50 21.87 -10.43
CA GLN A 201 12.24 22.86 -11.21
C GLN A 201 13.17 22.23 -12.26
N PHE A 202 13.72 21.05 -11.97
CA PHE A 202 14.66 20.35 -12.86
C PHE A 202 13.98 19.29 -13.74
N TRP A 203 12.98 18.59 -13.21
CA TRP A 203 12.38 17.41 -13.84
C TRP A 203 10.86 17.48 -13.97
N GLY A 204 10.26 18.62 -13.63
CA GLY A 204 8.81 18.83 -13.77
C GLY A 204 8.01 17.76 -13.00
N LEU A 205 6.98 17.22 -13.63
CA LEU A 205 6.10 16.19 -13.05
C LEU A 205 6.86 14.93 -12.65
N TYR A 206 7.90 14.56 -13.39
CA TYR A 206 8.74 13.41 -13.06
C TYR A 206 9.44 13.57 -11.71
N GLY A 207 9.92 14.79 -11.43
CA GLY A 207 10.53 15.15 -10.16
C GLY A 207 9.58 14.96 -8.97
N ILE A 208 8.31 15.34 -9.13
CA ILE A 208 7.28 15.20 -8.09
C ILE A 208 6.99 13.72 -7.80
N LEU A 209 6.87 12.88 -8.83
CA LEU A 209 6.67 11.45 -8.64
C LEU A 209 7.85 10.77 -7.95
N LEU A 210 9.07 11.14 -8.33
CA LEU A 210 10.28 10.60 -7.71
C LEU A 210 10.45 11.05 -6.27
N SER A 211 10.19 12.31 -5.95
CA SER A 211 10.32 12.83 -4.58
C SER A 211 9.43 12.09 -3.59
N THR A 212 8.22 11.72 -4.01
CA THR A 212 7.29 10.94 -3.19
C THR A 212 7.84 9.53 -2.91
N VAL A 213 8.39 8.86 -3.92
CA VAL A 213 9.03 7.55 -3.74
C VAL A 213 10.27 7.66 -2.84
N ILE A 214 11.12 8.66 -3.08
CA ILE A 214 12.37 8.87 -2.33
C ILE A 214 12.08 9.21 -0.86
N SER A 215 11.13 10.11 -0.58
CA SER A 215 10.76 10.47 0.79
C SER A 215 10.21 9.29 1.58
N MET A 216 9.41 8.44 0.95
CA MET A 216 8.92 7.21 1.57
C MET A 216 10.06 6.23 1.87
N LEU A 217 10.99 6.02 0.93
CA LEU A 217 12.10 5.08 1.09
C LEU A 217 13.16 5.55 2.07
N LEU A 218 13.53 6.84 2.06
CA LEU A 218 14.64 7.35 2.85
C LEU A 218 14.22 7.87 4.24
N VAL A 219 12.98 8.31 4.40
CA VAL A 219 12.48 8.88 5.66
C VAL A 219 11.38 8.02 6.27
N GLY A 220 10.31 7.78 5.53
CA GLY A 220 9.11 7.12 6.05
C GLY A 220 9.35 5.68 6.48
N MET A 221 9.86 4.85 5.59
CA MET A 221 10.05 3.41 5.84
C MET A 221 11.15 3.10 6.86
N PRO A 222 12.35 3.71 6.84
CA PRO A 222 13.37 3.44 7.85
C PRO A 222 12.89 3.76 9.27
N TRP A 223 12.18 4.87 9.45
CA TRP A 223 11.61 5.23 10.74
C TRP A 223 10.52 4.23 11.18
N LEU A 224 9.66 3.81 10.24
CA LEU A 224 8.62 2.83 10.52
C LEU A 224 9.21 1.46 10.90
N TYR A 225 10.24 0.99 10.19
CA TYR A 225 10.99 -0.21 10.56
C TYR A 225 11.59 -0.07 11.96
N SER A 226 12.26 1.04 12.25
CA SER A 226 12.82 1.29 13.57
C SER A 226 11.75 1.19 14.66
N ASN A 227 10.59 1.83 14.48
CA ASN A 227 9.51 1.80 15.46
C ASN A 227 8.96 0.38 15.67
N LEU A 228 8.68 -0.36 14.60
CA LEU A 228 8.15 -1.73 14.69
C LEU A 228 9.14 -2.68 15.36
N PHE A 229 10.40 -2.64 14.96
CA PHE A 229 11.39 -3.60 15.43
C PHE A 229 11.96 -3.27 16.81
N THR A 230 11.85 -2.03 17.27
CA THR A 230 12.23 -1.67 18.66
C THR A 230 11.10 -1.86 19.66
N VAL A 231 9.84 -1.68 19.25
CA VAL A 231 8.69 -1.71 20.17
C VAL A 231 7.98 -3.05 20.16
N LEU A 232 7.61 -3.54 18.95
CA LEU A 232 6.77 -4.74 18.83
C LEU A 232 7.59 -6.03 18.76
N PHE A 233 8.51 -6.13 17.80
CA PHE A 233 9.18 -7.41 17.52
C PHE A 233 10.45 -7.62 18.35
N LYS A 234 11.18 -6.56 18.69
CA LYS A 234 12.46 -6.61 19.43
C LYS A 234 13.52 -7.54 18.81
N PHE A 235 13.50 -7.68 17.49
CA PHE A 235 14.47 -8.41 16.68
C PHE A 235 15.24 -7.47 15.77
N ASN A 236 16.38 -7.95 15.25
CA ASN A 236 17.13 -7.20 14.23
C ASN A 236 16.36 -7.20 12.91
N PRO A 237 16.04 -6.02 12.33
CA PRO A 237 15.24 -5.91 11.11
C PRO A 237 15.99 -6.33 9.84
N THR A 238 17.32 -6.44 9.86
CA THR A 238 18.15 -6.58 8.65
C THR A 238 17.74 -7.74 7.76
N LYS A 239 17.53 -8.93 8.35
CA LYS A 239 17.11 -10.11 7.57
C LYS A 239 15.73 -9.92 6.94
N TYR A 240 14.81 -9.30 7.64
CA TYR A 240 13.48 -9.02 7.13
C TYR A 240 13.50 -7.95 6.01
N ILE A 241 14.30 -6.91 6.18
CA ILE A 241 14.49 -5.87 5.14
C ILE A 241 15.10 -6.48 3.89
N LEU A 242 16.16 -7.30 4.02
CA LEU A 242 16.76 -8.00 2.88
C LEU A 242 15.78 -8.92 2.16
N GLN A 243 14.96 -9.64 2.91
CA GLN A 243 13.89 -10.48 2.34
C GLN A 243 12.85 -9.65 1.59
N THR A 244 12.41 -8.52 2.14
CA THR A 244 11.46 -7.59 1.49
C THR A 244 12.07 -6.98 0.22
N VAL A 245 13.35 -6.61 0.25
CA VAL A 245 14.08 -6.12 -0.93
C VAL A 245 14.18 -7.22 -1.99
N LEU A 246 14.46 -8.47 -1.62
CA LEU A 246 14.46 -9.59 -2.55
C LEU A 246 13.11 -9.77 -3.25
N TYR A 247 12.00 -9.68 -2.50
CA TYR A 247 10.65 -9.75 -3.08
C TYR A 247 10.39 -8.59 -4.05
N MET A 248 10.87 -7.39 -3.73
CA MET A 248 10.78 -6.23 -4.62
C MET A 248 11.58 -6.46 -5.91
N VAL A 249 12.81 -6.96 -5.81
CA VAL A 249 13.65 -7.26 -6.98
C VAL A 249 12.99 -8.30 -7.90
N ILE A 250 12.46 -9.39 -7.33
CA ILE A 250 11.75 -10.41 -8.11
C ILE A 250 10.51 -9.81 -8.79
N SER A 251 9.77 -8.92 -8.11
CA SER A 251 8.62 -8.23 -8.68
C SER A 251 9.03 -7.28 -9.82
N VAL A 252 10.12 -6.54 -9.66
CA VAL A 252 10.66 -5.66 -10.72
C VAL A 252 11.12 -6.48 -11.94
N VAL A 253 11.85 -7.58 -11.72
CA VAL A 253 12.29 -8.47 -12.82
C VAL A 253 11.08 -9.03 -13.55
N SER A 254 10.06 -9.51 -12.82
CA SER A 254 8.82 -10.01 -13.42
C SER A 254 8.12 -8.94 -14.25
N CYS A 255 8.06 -7.70 -13.72
CA CYS A 255 7.47 -6.55 -14.39
C CYS A 255 8.22 -6.19 -15.68
N VAL A 256 9.57 -6.20 -15.66
CA VAL A 256 10.39 -5.94 -16.86
C VAL A 256 10.15 -7.02 -17.90
N ILE A 257 10.15 -8.29 -17.53
CA ILE A 257 9.87 -9.41 -18.45
C ILE A 257 8.49 -9.24 -19.10
N CYS A 258 7.45 -9.00 -18.30
CA CYS A 258 6.10 -8.77 -18.83
C CYS A 258 6.04 -7.54 -19.75
N ALA A 259 6.65 -6.42 -19.35
CA ALA A 259 6.64 -5.20 -20.13
C ALA A 259 7.36 -5.37 -21.47
N VAL A 260 8.50 -6.06 -21.50
CA VAL A 260 9.23 -6.36 -22.74
C VAL A 260 8.38 -7.24 -23.67
N ILE A 261 7.78 -8.31 -23.16
CA ILE A 261 6.92 -9.20 -23.94
C ILE A 261 5.71 -8.42 -24.47
N CYS A 262 5.00 -7.70 -23.62
CA CYS A 262 3.81 -6.96 -24.01
C CYS A 262 4.09 -5.85 -25.03
N ASN A 263 5.16 -5.07 -24.84
CA ASN A 263 5.45 -3.93 -25.70
C ASN A 263 6.11 -4.33 -27.03
N LYS A 264 6.87 -5.45 -27.05
CA LYS A 264 7.57 -5.89 -28.24
C LYS A 264 6.75 -6.83 -29.15
N PHE A 265 5.93 -7.71 -28.55
CA PHE A 265 5.25 -8.78 -29.28
C PHE A 265 3.73 -8.62 -29.32
N ILE A 266 3.13 -7.84 -28.42
CA ILE A 266 1.67 -7.73 -28.28
C ILE A 266 1.22 -6.30 -28.59
N VAL A 267 1.18 -6.00 -29.87
CA VAL A 267 0.67 -4.73 -30.40
C VAL A 267 -0.31 -5.07 -31.52
N PHE A 268 -1.59 -4.82 -31.29
CA PHE A 268 -2.66 -5.00 -32.27
C PHE A 268 -3.27 -3.65 -32.63
N ASP A 269 -3.88 -3.57 -33.80
CA ASP A 269 -4.63 -2.37 -34.21
C ASP A 269 -5.79 -2.07 -33.26
N SER A 270 -6.41 -3.13 -32.72
CA SER A 270 -7.48 -3.02 -31.71
C SER A 270 -6.90 -2.86 -30.31
N LEU A 271 -7.18 -1.72 -29.66
CA LEU A 271 -6.79 -1.46 -28.25
C LEU A 271 -7.42 -2.46 -27.30
N ILE A 272 -8.67 -2.89 -27.56
CA ILE A 272 -9.38 -3.86 -26.73
C ILE A 272 -8.71 -5.23 -26.81
N ALA A 273 -8.35 -5.67 -28.02
CA ALA A 273 -7.61 -6.93 -28.21
C ALA A 273 -6.24 -6.88 -27.51
N THR A 274 -5.55 -5.74 -27.61
CA THR A 274 -4.27 -5.49 -26.91
C THR A 274 -4.44 -5.60 -25.40
N LEU A 275 -5.46 -4.99 -24.81
CA LEU A 275 -5.76 -5.05 -23.38
C LEU A 275 -6.05 -6.48 -22.92
N ILE A 276 -6.89 -7.22 -23.64
CA ILE A 276 -7.26 -8.59 -23.27
C ILE A 276 -6.02 -9.51 -23.30
N VAL A 277 -5.26 -9.51 -24.39
CA VAL A 277 -4.10 -10.39 -24.53
C VAL A 277 -3.00 -10.04 -23.53
N ARG A 278 -2.70 -8.75 -23.34
CA ARG A 278 -1.75 -8.30 -22.31
C ARG A 278 -2.23 -8.67 -20.90
N GLY A 279 -3.55 -8.57 -20.62
CA GLY A 279 -4.14 -8.99 -19.37
C GLY A 279 -3.92 -10.48 -19.08
N VAL A 280 -4.13 -11.35 -20.07
CA VAL A 280 -3.86 -12.80 -19.94
C VAL A 280 -2.37 -13.05 -19.65
N ILE A 281 -1.47 -12.37 -20.34
CA ILE A 281 -0.01 -12.48 -20.12
C ILE A 281 0.35 -12.06 -18.71
N CYS A 282 -0.19 -10.94 -18.22
CA CYS A 282 0.03 -10.45 -16.87
C CYS A 282 -0.53 -11.41 -15.80
N CYS A 283 -1.59 -12.17 -16.10
CA CYS A 283 -2.09 -13.20 -15.20
C CYS A 283 -1.19 -14.44 -15.14
N ILE A 284 -0.50 -14.78 -16.22
CA ILE A 284 0.28 -16.03 -16.30
C ILE A 284 1.74 -15.80 -15.88
N ILE A 285 2.44 -14.87 -16.51
CA ILE A 285 3.91 -14.76 -16.39
C ILE A 285 4.36 -14.41 -14.96
N PRO A 286 3.87 -13.32 -14.32
CA PRO A 286 4.33 -12.98 -12.97
C PRO A 286 4.02 -14.08 -11.97
N ASN A 287 2.83 -14.68 -12.05
CA ASN A 287 2.42 -15.74 -11.12
C ASN A 287 3.27 -17.01 -11.31
N ALA A 288 3.64 -17.36 -12.55
CA ALA A 288 4.57 -18.46 -12.81
C ALA A 288 5.96 -18.19 -12.23
N ILE A 289 6.50 -16.97 -12.43
CA ILE A 289 7.80 -16.57 -11.87
C ILE A 289 7.78 -16.65 -10.35
N TYR A 290 6.74 -16.08 -9.70
CA TYR A 290 6.62 -16.09 -8.25
C TYR A 290 6.48 -17.51 -7.71
N LEU A 291 5.69 -18.36 -8.37
CA LEU A 291 5.55 -19.77 -7.98
C LEU A 291 6.89 -20.50 -8.05
N VAL A 292 7.67 -20.31 -9.12
CA VAL A 292 8.99 -20.92 -9.25
C VAL A 292 9.95 -20.43 -8.18
N CYS A 293 9.97 -19.11 -7.90
CA CYS A 293 10.86 -18.51 -6.91
C CYS A 293 10.51 -18.88 -5.47
N TYR A 294 9.21 -18.96 -5.14
CA TYR A 294 8.79 -19.05 -3.74
C TYR A 294 8.33 -20.43 -3.30
N ARG A 295 7.98 -21.37 -4.21
CA ARG A 295 7.39 -22.69 -3.87
C ARG A 295 8.17 -23.54 -2.86
N LYS A 296 9.48 -23.29 -2.72
CA LYS A 296 10.36 -24.02 -1.79
C LYS A 296 10.59 -23.26 -0.47
N THR A 297 10.01 -22.08 -0.29
CA THR A 297 10.20 -21.28 0.93
C THR A 297 9.17 -21.65 1.98
N VAL A 298 9.58 -21.60 3.25
CA VAL A 298 8.72 -21.88 4.41
C VAL A 298 7.57 -20.86 4.47
N GLU A 299 7.86 -19.61 4.13
CA GLU A 299 6.88 -18.53 4.07
C GLU A 299 5.77 -18.82 3.06
N PHE A 300 6.10 -19.42 1.92
CA PHE A 300 5.11 -19.77 0.88
C PHE A 300 4.13 -20.83 1.37
N THR A 301 4.61 -21.96 1.89
CA THR A 301 3.76 -23.02 2.45
C THR A 301 2.86 -22.49 3.57
N SER A 302 3.46 -21.70 4.49
CA SER A 302 2.72 -21.09 5.59
C SER A 302 1.70 -20.03 5.12
N SER A 303 1.99 -19.31 4.04
CA SER A 303 1.05 -18.35 3.44
C SER A 303 -0.11 -19.05 2.77
N LEU A 304 0.12 -20.17 2.09
CA LEU A 304 -0.96 -20.99 1.51
C LEU A 304 -1.90 -21.52 2.60
N ALA A 305 -1.34 -22.01 3.73
CA ALA A 305 -2.14 -22.45 4.86
C ALA A 305 -3.00 -21.31 5.43
N LEU A 306 -2.44 -20.10 5.54
CA LEU A 306 -3.18 -18.92 6.00
C LEU A 306 -4.32 -18.57 5.03
N VAL A 307 -4.07 -18.52 3.73
CA VAL A 307 -5.11 -18.24 2.72
C VAL A 307 -6.17 -19.33 2.72
N ASN A 308 -5.79 -20.60 2.85
CA ASN A 308 -6.74 -21.72 2.95
C ASN A 308 -7.66 -21.58 4.18
N ASN A 309 -7.12 -21.20 5.32
CA ASN A 309 -7.88 -20.95 6.55
C ASN A 309 -8.83 -19.76 6.40
N LEU A 310 -8.36 -18.64 5.82
CA LEU A 310 -9.18 -17.45 5.56
C LEU A 310 -10.34 -17.75 4.59
N THR A 311 -10.11 -18.61 3.61
CA THR A 311 -11.13 -19.03 2.63
C THR A 311 -12.00 -20.19 3.13
N LYS A 312 -11.81 -20.63 4.37
CA LYS A 312 -12.52 -21.77 4.99
C LYS A 312 -12.43 -23.06 4.13
N GLY A 313 -11.30 -23.29 3.47
CA GLY A 313 -11.08 -24.47 2.62
C GLY A 313 -11.86 -24.48 1.30
N LYS A 314 -12.48 -23.37 0.92
CA LYS A 314 -13.27 -23.30 -0.33
C LYS A 314 -12.43 -23.49 -1.60
N ILE A 315 -11.13 -23.21 -1.54
CA ILE A 315 -10.23 -23.36 -2.67
C ILE A 315 -9.50 -24.71 -2.54
N LYS A 316 -10.12 -25.78 -3.08
CA LYS A 316 -9.61 -27.17 -3.00
C LYS A 316 -8.15 -27.34 -3.48
N PHE A 317 -7.70 -26.52 -4.43
CA PHE A 317 -6.32 -26.54 -4.93
C PHE A 317 -5.32 -26.12 -3.85
N LEU A 318 -5.66 -25.15 -3.01
CA LEU A 318 -4.77 -24.69 -1.92
C LEU A 318 -4.64 -25.75 -0.81
N ALA A 319 -5.70 -26.50 -0.55
CA ALA A 319 -5.69 -27.56 0.48
C ALA A 319 -4.65 -28.65 0.21
N LYS A 320 -4.36 -28.93 -1.08
CA LYS A 320 -3.36 -29.95 -1.47
C LYS A 320 -1.91 -29.49 -1.23
N TYR A 321 -1.63 -28.18 -1.21
CA TYR A 321 -0.29 -27.62 -1.04
C TYR A 321 -0.07 -27.03 0.36
N ALA A 322 -1.09 -27.00 1.19
CA ALA A 322 -1.03 -26.52 2.58
C ALA A 322 -0.71 -27.65 3.61
N GLN A 323 -0.62 -28.89 3.14
CA GLN A 323 -0.13 -30.05 3.89
C GLN A 323 1.38 -30.22 3.65
#